data_71c8598581cfda50b821326399de4abd
#
_entry.id   71c8598581cfda50b821326399de4abd
#
_cell.length_a   1.000
_cell.length_b   1.000
_cell.length_c   1.000
_cell.angle_alpha   90.00
_cell.angle_beta   90.00
_cell.angle_gamma   90.00
#
_symmetry.space_group_name_H-M   'P 1'
#
loop_
_entity.id
_entity.type
_entity.pdbx_description
1 polymer ?
#
loop_
_entity_poly.entity_id
_entity_poly.type
_entity_poly.pdbx_seq_one_letter_code
_entity_poly.pdbx_strand_id
1 'polypeptide(L)'
;MVQTVYICACAEKGAGGGVYKYALQESGALEQKAYLPCDKPMFAAADGGKLHILLRAPFEGQSFVNPLARAARGAARSGGEEKCSGYFSCNADFSGASEVKSTMGECACHIAATGGDTYIANYLSGNVVKNCHVCVPHEGAGVNLPRQDMPHTHFAAFSRDKTRVFCCDLGLDGIFVYDRNLNEISRATVPAGYGVRHLVLTKDGRIVYAVNELVPSVTVFAFDGNRLIRKATATLPCTEKTSTAAAIRLSADEKTLYVSVRGENVLFALDISGAHAGANGTPAVLQKVACGGISPRDFNLFGNFLLCCNETSDNVVVFSVKEGGAIGERCGEIRLPAPLCVI
;
A
#
# COMPACT_ATOMS: atom_id res chain seq x y z
N MET A 1 24.43 10.23 3.88
CA MET A 1 24.30 10.15 2.38
C MET A 1 22.93 10.67 1.97
N VAL A 2 22.87 11.50 0.95
CA VAL A 2 21.61 12.02 0.39
C VAL A 2 20.81 10.84 -0.23
N GLN A 3 19.54 10.69 0.13
CA GLN A 3 18.66 9.64 -0.40
C GLN A 3 17.65 10.24 -1.37
N THR A 4 17.34 9.50 -2.45
CA THR A 4 16.30 9.90 -3.40
C THR A 4 14.95 9.39 -2.90
N VAL A 5 13.96 10.27 -2.94
CA VAL A 5 12.57 10.00 -2.54
C VAL A 5 11.64 10.40 -3.67
N TYR A 6 10.65 9.56 -3.97
CA TYR A 6 9.57 9.88 -4.89
C TYR A 6 8.24 9.92 -4.14
N ILE A 7 7.42 10.94 -4.41
CA ILE A 7 6.13 11.14 -3.75
C ILE A 7 5.05 11.34 -4.81
N CYS A 8 3.97 10.54 -4.73
CA CYS A 8 2.80 10.69 -5.57
C CYS A 8 1.81 11.67 -4.92
N ALA A 9 1.54 12.77 -5.60
CA ALA A 9 0.52 13.77 -5.23
C ALA A 9 -0.75 13.55 -6.05
N CYS A 10 -1.80 12.96 -5.44
CA CYS A 10 -2.99 12.47 -6.13
C CYS A 10 -4.03 13.57 -6.38
N ALA A 11 -3.62 14.60 -7.09
CA ALA A 11 -4.48 15.69 -7.56
C ALA A 11 -4.54 15.70 -9.09
N GLU A 12 -5.41 16.53 -9.67
CA GLU A 12 -5.40 16.81 -11.10
C GLU A 12 -4.05 17.45 -11.48
N LYS A 13 -3.55 17.15 -12.67
CA LYS A 13 -2.30 17.72 -13.20
C LYS A 13 -2.24 19.23 -13.08
N GLY A 14 -3.35 19.93 -13.41
CA GLY A 14 -3.47 21.39 -13.31
C GLY A 14 -3.51 21.92 -11.87
N ALA A 15 -3.75 21.06 -10.88
CA ALA A 15 -3.76 21.38 -9.43
C ALA A 15 -2.54 20.82 -8.69
N GLY A 16 -1.42 20.61 -9.39
CA GLY A 16 -0.18 20.08 -8.81
C GLY A 16 -0.13 18.57 -8.68
N GLY A 17 -1.03 17.83 -9.35
CA GLY A 17 -0.97 16.38 -9.42
C GLY A 17 0.25 15.90 -10.20
N GLY A 18 0.95 14.90 -9.68
CA GLY A 18 2.15 14.37 -10.29
C GLY A 18 3.05 13.59 -9.35
N VAL A 19 4.18 13.14 -9.88
CA VAL A 19 5.23 12.49 -9.10
C VAL A 19 6.37 13.47 -8.88
N TYR A 20 6.70 13.70 -7.63
CA TYR A 20 7.76 14.61 -7.20
C TYR A 20 8.99 13.81 -6.79
N LYS A 21 10.16 14.26 -7.24
CA LYS A 21 11.47 13.71 -6.85
C LYS A 21 12.14 14.66 -5.89
N TYR A 22 12.52 14.15 -4.72
CA TYR A 22 13.25 14.89 -3.69
C TYR A 22 14.59 14.24 -3.38
N ALA A 23 15.52 15.08 -2.92
CA ALA A 23 16.71 14.65 -2.19
C ALA A 23 16.43 14.83 -0.68
N LEU A 24 16.43 13.76 0.08
CA LEU A 24 16.36 13.79 1.54
C LEU A 24 17.77 14.03 2.09
N GLN A 25 17.93 15.14 2.78
CA GLN A 25 19.17 15.57 3.37
C GLN A 25 19.41 14.90 4.74
N GLU A 26 20.63 14.93 5.23
CA GLU A 26 21.00 14.39 6.55
C GLU A 26 20.32 15.12 7.73
N SER A 27 19.82 16.32 7.49
CA SER A 27 19.01 17.10 8.44
C SER A 27 17.53 16.67 8.49
N GLY A 28 17.08 15.81 7.56
CA GLY A 28 15.67 15.53 7.34
C GLY A 28 14.96 16.51 6.39
N ALA A 29 15.65 17.52 5.87
CA ALA A 29 15.07 18.43 4.88
C ALA A 29 14.89 17.75 3.53
N LEU A 30 13.78 18.05 2.85
CA LEU A 30 13.47 17.59 1.50
C LEU A 30 13.72 18.71 0.49
N GLU A 31 14.64 18.48 -0.45
CA GLU A 31 14.96 19.39 -1.55
C GLU A 31 14.39 18.85 -2.85
N GLN A 32 13.44 19.58 -3.47
CA GLN A 32 12.83 19.14 -4.73
C GLN A 32 13.88 19.16 -5.87
N LYS A 33 13.99 18.05 -6.58
CA LYS A 33 14.92 17.88 -7.70
C LYS A 33 14.23 17.83 -9.06
N ALA A 34 13.01 17.24 -9.13
CA ALA A 34 12.26 17.15 -10.35
C ALA A 34 10.76 16.97 -10.05
N TYR A 35 9.94 17.18 -11.08
CA TYR A 35 8.49 16.99 -11.05
C TYR A 35 8.00 16.44 -12.38
N LEU A 36 7.24 15.36 -12.33
CA LEU A 36 6.57 14.74 -13.47
C LEU A 36 5.05 14.99 -13.35
N PRO A 37 4.50 15.95 -14.10
CA PRO A 37 3.06 16.22 -14.04
C PRO A 37 2.23 15.09 -14.63
N CYS A 38 1.28 14.55 -13.88
CA CYS A 38 0.30 13.56 -14.33
C CYS A 38 -0.95 13.61 -13.46
N ASP A 39 -2.07 13.11 -14.00
CA ASP A 39 -3.35 13.18 -13.32
C ASP A 39 -3.51 12.07 -12.28
N LYS A 40 -3.73 12.45 -11.03
CA LYS A 40 -4.08 11.58 -9.89
C LYS A 40 -3.18 10.35 -9.75
N PRO A 41 -1.83 10.50 -9.67
CA PRO A 41 -0.96 9.35 -9.41
C PRO A 41 -1.26 8.79 -8.04
N MET A 42 -1.63 7.52 -7.99
CA MET A 42 -2.12 6.84 -6.79
C MET A 42 -1.02 6.13 -6.04
N PHE A 43 -0.15 5.46 -6.77
CA PHE A 43 0.95 4.66 -6.23
C PHE A 43 2.08 4.53 -7.24
N ALA A 44 3.31 4.32 -6.76
CA ALA A 44 4.45 4.03 -7.59
C ALA A 44 5.28 2.88 -7.03
N ALA A 45 6.01 2.19 -7.91
CA ALA A 45 7.01 1.19 -7.56
C ALA A 45 8.26 1.42 -8.40
N ALA A 46 9.43 1.13 -7.82
CA ALA A 46 10.70 1.19 -8.53
C ALA A 46 11.23 -0.22 -8.83
N ASP A 47 11.67 -0.47 -10.06
CA ASP A 47 12.32 -1.70 -10.47
C ASP A 47 13.31 -1.44 -11.61
N GLY A 48 14.54 -1.94 -11.48
CA GLY A 48 15.55 -1.88 -12.56
C GLY A 48 15.85 -0.48 -13.10
N GLY A 49 15.81 0.57 -12.26
CA GLY A 49 16.04 1.96 -12.67
C GLY A 49 14.82 2.63 -13.31
N LYS A 50 13.67 1.96 -13.34
CA LYS A 50 12.38 2.49 -13.79
C LYS A 50 11.45 2.76 -12.63
N LEU A 51 10.55 3.70 -12.84
CA LEU A 51 9.37 3.96 -12.03
C LEU A 51 8.13 3.45 -12.76
N HIS A 52 7.29 2.72 -12.05
CA HIS A 52 6.01 2.22 -12.49
C HIS A 52 4.92 2.99 -11.74
N ILE A 53 4.08 3.74 -12.44
CA ILE A 53 3.17 4.72 -11.85
C ILE A 53 1.72 4.34 -12.18
N LEU A 54 0.89 4.25 -11.15
CA LEU A 54 -0.56 4.08 -11.26
C LEU A 54 -1.26 5.42 -11.21
N LEU A 55 -2.21 5.61 -12.10
CA LEU A 55 -3.11 6.76 -12.16
C LEU A 55 -4.50 6.33 -11.71
N ARG A 56 -5.08 7.04 -10.74
CA ARG A 56 -6.48 6.84 -10.33
C ARG A 56 -7.47 7.38 -11.35
N ALA A 57 -7.07 8.36 -12.14
CA ALA A 57 -7.89 8.95 -13.19
C ALA A 57 -8.33 7.89 -14.20
N PRO A 58 -9.52 8.04 -14.78
CA PRO A 58 -9.96 7.15 -15.83
C PRO A 58 -8.97 7.13 -16.99
N PHE A 59 -8.67 5.95 -17.47
CA PHE A 59 -7.93 5.77 -18.71
C PHE A 59 -8.82 6.20 -19.88
N GLU A 60 -8.38 7.19 -20.65
CA GLU A 60 -9.05 7.66 -21.87
C GLU A 60 -8.73 6.69 -23.02
N GLY A 61 -9.41 5.56 -23.06
CA GLY A 61 -9.19 4.50 -24.03
C GLY A 61 -10.31 3.48 -23.99
N GLN A 62 -10.07 2.30 -24.55
CA GLN A 62 -11.08 1.23 -24.54
C GLN A 62 -11.45 0.84 -23.12
N SER A 63 -12.73 0.91 -22.79
CA SER A 63 -13.28 0.42 -21.53
C SER A 63 -13.12 -1.10 -21.48
N PHE A 64 -12.42 -1.60 -20.45
CA PHE A 64 -12.42 -3.02 -20.15
C PHE A 64 -13.61 -3.32 -19.23
N VAL A 65 -14.56 -4.09 -19.73
CA VAL A 65 -15.66 -4.62 -18.93
C VAL A 65 -15.19 -5.95 -18.36
N ASN A 66 -14.88 -6.02 -17.06
CA ASN A 66 -14.69 -7.30 -16.40
C ASN A 66 -16.04 -8.05 -16.33
N PRO A 67 -16.24 -9.15 -17.09
CA PRO A 67 -17.53 -9.85 -17.13
C PRO A 67 -17.97 -10.38 -15.76
N LEU A 68 -17.02 -10.73 -14.89
CA LEU A 68 -17.28 -11.29 -13.56
C LEU A 68 -17.63 -10.21 -12.54
N ALA A 69 -16.98 -9.04 -12.58
CA ALA A 69 -17.35 -7.89 -11.76
C ALA A 69 -18.77 -7.41 -12.08
N ARG A 70 -19.20 -7.52 -13.33
CA ARG A 70 -20.56 -7.20 -13.76
C ARG A 70 -21.59 -8.16 -13.19
N ALA A 71 -21.28 -9.45 -13.11
CA ALA A 71 -22.15 -10.48 -12.54
C ALA A 71 -22.28 -10.35 -11.00
N ALA A 72 -21.19 -9.98 -10.30
CA ALA A 72 -21.17 -9.82 -8.84
C ALA A 72 -21.87 -8.54 -8.36
N ARG A 73 -21.88 -7.48 -9.17
CA ARG A 73 -22.50 -6.18 -8.80
C ARG A 73 -24.03 -6.17 -8.80
N GLY A 74 -24.70 -7.23 -9.26
CA GLY A 74 -26.16 -7.24 -9.43
C GLY A 74 -26.64 -6.10 -10.35
N ALA A 75 -27.88 -6.14 -10.82
CA ALA A 75 -28.47 -5.14 -11.72
C ALA A 75 -28.64 -3.70 -11.16
N ALA A 76 -28.10 -3.42 -9.95
CA ALA A 76 -28.36 -2.19 -9.20
C ALA A 76 -27.39 -1.02 -9.49
N ARG A 77 -26.25 -1.23 -10.17
CA ARG A 77 -25.42 -0.13 -10.68
C ARG A 77 -25.63 0.01 -12.18
N SER A 78 -26.51 0.94 -12.53
CA SER A 78 -26.87 1.35 -13.88
C SER A 78 -25.64 1.63 -14.76
N GLY A 79 -25.48 0.89 -15.83
CA GLY A 79 -25.04 1.24 -17.17
C GLY A 79 -24.00 2.32 -17.46
N GLY A 80 -23.12 2.67 -16.52
CA GLY A 80 -21.97 3.51 -16.79
C GLY A 80 -20.80 2.66 -17.31
N GLU A 81 -20.11 3.10 -18.36
CA GLU A 81 -18.84 2.51 -18.80
C GLU A 81 -17.88 2.45 -17.62
N GLU A 82 -17.36 1.26 -17.30
CA GLU A 82 -16.33 1.10 -16.27
C GLU A 82 -15.05 1.81 -16.74
N LYS A 83 -14.69 2.90 -16.05
CA LYS A 83 -13.50 3.66 -16.37
C LYS A 83 -12.30 3.05 -15.68
N CYS A 84 -11.52 2.25 -16.42
CA CYS A 84 -10.28 1.67 -15.91
C CYS A 84 -9.30 2.74 -15.47
N SER A 85 -8.51 2.43 -14.46
CA SER A 85 -7.35 3.23 -14.06
C SER A 85 -6.21 3.12 -15.07
N GLY A 86 -5.29 4.08 -15.05
CA GLY A 86 -4.13 4.12 -15.94
C GLY A 86 -2.85 3.59 -15.29
N TYR A 87 -1.93 3.14 -16.13
CA TYR A 87 -0.58 2.75 -15.76
C TYR A 87 0.40 3.23 -16.82
N PHE A 88 1.55 3.75 -16.41
CA PHE A 88 2.70 3.99 -17.27
C PHE A 88 4.01 3.78 -16.52
N SER A 89 5.12 3.70 -17.26
CA SER A 89 6.46 3.64 -16.68
C SER A 89 7.37 4.70 -17.29
N CYS A 90 8.39 5.13 -16.54
CA CYS A 90 9.43 6.02 -17.00
C CYS A 90 10.76 5.66 -16.32
N ASN A 91 11.85 6.29 -16.74
CA ASN A 91 13.12 6.18 -16.04
C ASN A 91 13.08 6.94 -14.71
N ALA A 92 14.00 6.64 -13.79
CA ALA A 92 14.11 7.29 -12.47
C ALA A 92 14.41 8.80 -12.52
N ASP A 93 14.81 9.33 -13.68
CA ASP A 93 14.97 10.76 -13.95
C ASP A 93 13.75 11.39 -14.62
N PHE A 94 12.66 10.64 -14.78
CA PHE A 94 11.42 10.97 -15.45
C PHE A 94 11.48 11.05 -16.98
N SER A 95 12.62 10.68 -17.60
CA SER A 95 12.73 10.56 -19.05
C SER A 95 12.06 9.27 -19.56
N GLY A 96 11.82 9.19 -20.87
CA GLY A 96 11.36 7.96 -21.53
C GLY A 96 10.03 7.42 -21.02
N ALA A 97 9.06 8.30 -20.72
CA ALA A 97 7.74 7.88 -20.30
C ALA A 97 7.05 7.07 -21.40
N SER A 98 6.51 5.90 -21.02
CA SER A 98 5.71 5.07 -21.91
C SER A 98 4.32 5.67 -22.14
N GLU A 99 3.61 5.17 -23.14
CA GLU A 99 2.17 5.42 -23.25
C GLU A 99 1.43 4.88 -22.00
N VAL A 100 0.32 5.55 -21.67
CA VAL A 100 -0.56 5.10 -20.60
C VAL A 100 -1.34 3.88 -21.08
N LYS A 101 -1.33 2.81 -20.27
CA LYS A 101 -2.09 1.58 -20.50
C LYS A 101 -3.22 1.46 -19.49
N SER A 102 -4.29 0.75 -19.86
CA SER A 102 -5.34 0.38 -18.92
C SER A 102 -4.81 -0.61 -17.88
N THR A 103 -5.17 -0.41 -16.60
CA THR A 103 -4.93 -1.40 -15.54
C THR A 103 -5.91 -2.57 -15.56
N MET A 104 -6.83 -2.62 -16.53
CA MET A 104 -7.89 -3.61 -16.64
C MET A 104 -8.81 -3.68 -15.40
N GLY A 105 -8.93 -2.56 -14.69
CA GLY A 105 -9.79 -2.44 -13.52
C GLY A 105 -9.88 -1.02 -13.01
N GLU A 106 -10.80 -0.81 -12.10
CA GLU A 106 -11.17 0.49 -11.56
C GLU A 106 -10.52 0.72 -10.19
N CYS A 107 -10.06 1.95 -9.96
CA CYS A 107 -9.40 2.37 -8.73
C CYS A 107 -8.16 1.52 -8.41
N ALA A 108 -7.20 1.44 -9.37
CA ALA A 108 -5.90 0.83 -9.11
C ALA A 108 -5.23 1.53 -7.93
N CYS A 109 -4.91 0.78 -6.88
CA CYS A 109 -4.44 1.36 -5.61
C CYS A 109 -3.03 0.90 -5.20
N HIS A 110 -2.51 -0.17 -5.78
CA HIS A 110 -1.17 -0.66 -5.50
C HIS A 110 -0.55 -1.37 -6.71
N ILE A 111 0.77 -1.21 -6.86
CA ILE A 111 1.58 -1.92 -7.85
C ILE A 111 2.84 -2.47 -7.21
N ALA A 112 3.18 -3.71 -7.55
CA ALA A 112 4.48 -4.30 -7.30
C ALA A 112 5.18 -4.57 -8.63
N ALA A 113 6.48 -4.30 -8.72
CA ALA A 113 7.28 -4.52 -9.91
C ALA A 113 8.56 -5.27 -9.57
N THR A 114 8.94 -6.23 -10.41
CA THR A 114 10.23 -6.93 -10.31
C THR A 114 10.59 -7.67 -11.59
N GLY A 115 11.83 -7.47 -12.06
CA GLY A 115 12.36 -8.18 -13.22
C GLY A 115 11.55 -7.95 -14.50
N GLY A 116 10.94 -6.77 -14.66
CA GLY A 116 10.11 -6.40 -15.79
C GLY A 116 8.63 -6.82 -15.67
N ASP A 117 8.25 -7.63 -14.69
CA ASP A 117 6.84 -7.94 -14.41
C ASP A 117 6.23 -6.92 -13.44
N THR A 118 4.99 -6.54 -13.68
CA THR A 118 4.16 -5.70 -12.81
C THR A 118 2.90 -6.42 -12.36
N TYR A 119 2.50 -6.21 -11.10
CA TYR A 119 1.27 -6.76 -10.51
C TYR A 119 0.48 -5.64 -9.87
N ILE A 120 -0.74 -5.43 -10.33
CA ILE A 120 -1.59 -4.31 -9.99
C ILE A 120 -2.83 -4.81 -9.25
N ALA A 121 -3.15 -4.18 -8.12
CA ALA A 121 -4.39 -4.40 -7.38
C ALA A 121 -5.40 -3.29 -7.73
N ASN A 122 -6.57 -3.67 -8.25
CA ASN A 122 -7.65 -2.76 -8.61
C ASN A 122 -8.78 -2.87 -7.58
N TYR A 123 -8.90 -1.88 -6.71
CA TYR A 123 -9.77 -1.91 -5.53
C TYR A 123 -11.25 -2.06 -5.85
N LEU A 124 -11.80 -1.22 -6.74
CA LEU A 124 -13.23 -1.23 -7.04
C LEU A 124 -13.64 -2.37 -7.97
N SER A 125 -12.72 -2.91 -8.76
CA SER A 125 -13.00 -4.09 -9.60
C SER A 125 -12.71 -5.41 -8.90
N GLY A 126 -12.02 -5.39 -7.75
CA GLY A 126 -11.70 -6.60 -6.99
C GLY A 126 -10.87 -7.62 -7.78
N ASN A 127 -9.88 -7.14 -8.53
CA ASN A 127 -9.03 -8.01 -9.34
C ASN A 127 -7.54 -7.69 -9.18
N VAL A 128 -6.69 -8.68 -9.46
CA VAL A 128 -5.25 -8.52 -9.60
C VAL A 128 -4.85 -8.69 -11.06
N VAL A 129 -3.95 -7.84 -11.54
CA VAL A 129 -3.57 -7.80 -12.96
C VAL A 129 -2.05 -7.88 -13.11
N LYS A 130 -1.58 -8.78 -13.98
CA LYS A 130 -0.16 -8.87 -14.37
C LYS A 130 0.07 -8.18 -15.71
N ASN A 131 1.04 -7.25 -15.77
CA ASN A 131 1.54 -6.62 -16.99
C ASN A 131 0.45 -5.92 -17.84
N CYS A 132 -0.65 -5.46 -17.20
CA CYS A 132 -1.82 -4.94 -17.91
C CYS A 132 -2.36 -5.91 -18.99
N HIS A 133 -2.24 -7.22 -18.78
CA HIS A 133 -2.61 -8.22 -19.77
C HIS A 133 -3.36 -9.42 -19.17
N VAL A 134 -2.86 -10.02 -18.08
CA VAL A 134 -3.51 -11.12 -17.39
C VAL A 134 -4.31 -10.57 -16.22
N CYS A 135 -5.62 -10.79 -16.20
CA CYS A 135 -6.53 -10.31 -15.15
C CYS A 135 -7.16 -11.50 -14.42
N VAL A 136 -7.01 -11.52 -13.09
CA VAL A 136 -7.62 -12.53 -12.21
C VAL A 136 -8.57 -11.82 -11.26
N PRO A 137 -9.89 -11.96 -11.44
CA PRO A 137 -10.87 -11.42 -10.52
C PRO A 137 -10.96 -12.30 -9.27
N HIS A 138 -11.26 -11.66 -8.13
CA HIS A 138 -11.70 -12.36 -6.93
C HIS A 138 -13.22 -12.41 -6.87
N GLU A 139 -13.76 -13.36 -6.08
CA GLU A 139 -15.20 -13.57 -5.92
C GLU A 139 -15.57 -13.74 -4.45
N GLY A 140 -16.74 -13.22 -4.07
CA GLY A 140 -17.27 -13.34 -2.72
C GLY A 140 -17.56 -11.99 -2.07
N ALA A 141 -17.84 -12.03 -0.78
CA ALA A 141 -18.06 -10.86 0.08
C ALA A 141 -17.64 -11.21 1.52
N GLY A 142 -17.36 -10.18 2.32
CA GLY A 142 -17.08 -10.29 3.75
C GLY A 142 -18.31 -10.00 4.60
N VAL A 143 -18.06 -9.84 5.92
CA VAL A 143 -19.14 -9.66 6.91
C VAL A 143 -19.38 -8.19 7.28
N ASN A 144 -18.45 -7.29 6.98
CA ASN A 144 -18.50 -5.86 7.37
C ASN A 144 -19.14 -5.03 6.25
N LEU A 145 -20.46 -5.04 6.17
CA LEU A 145 -21.18 -4.27 5.16
C LEU A 145 -21.32 -2.79 5.55
N PRO A 146 -21.29 -1.86 4.57
CA PRO A 146 -21.13 -2.11 3.13
C PRO A 146 -19.66 -2.16 2.63
N ARG A 147 -18.67 -2.13 3.53
CA ARG A 147 -17.24 -2.05 3.18
C ARG A 147 -16.67 -3.34 2.57
N GLN A 148 -17.36 -4.46 2.76
CA GLN A 148 -16.98 -5.79 2.25
C GLN A 148 -18.12 -6.41 1.44
N ASP A 149 -18.89 -5.59 0.71
CA ASP A 149 -19.98 -6.05 -0.14
C ASP A 149 -19.51 -6.81 -1.37
N MET A 150 -18.24 -6.71 -1.69
CA MET A 150 -17.58 -7.38 -2.82
C MET A 150 -16.06 -7.48 -2.57
N PRO A 151 -15.29 -8.17 -3.44
CA PRO A 151 -13.83 -8.14 -3.38
C PRO A 151 -13.26 -6.74 -3.56
N HIS A 152 -12.22 -6.43 -2.79
CA HIS A 152 -11.49 -5.17 -2.83
C HIS A 152 -9.99 -5.43 -2.73
N THR A 153 -9.38 -5.83 -3.84
CA THR A 153 -7.93 -6.05 -3.87
C THR A 153 -7.20 -4.75 -3.59
N HIS A 154 -6.31 -4.75 -2.59
CA HIS A 154 -5.70 -3.52 -2.10
C HIS A 154 -4.18 -3.48 -2.21
N PHE A 155 -3.53 -4.62 -2.30
CA PHE A 155 -2.07 -4.71 -2.23
C PHE A 155 -1.55 -5.90 -3.03
N ALA A 156 -0.42 -5.72 -3.70
CA ALA A 156 0.36 -6.80 -4.30
C ALA A 156 1.81 -6.74 -3.81
N ALA A 157 2.41 -7.88 -3.50
CA ALA A 157 3.81 -7.97 -3.08
C ALA A 157 4.42 -9.30 -3.52
N PHE A 158 5.76 -9.38 -3.48
CA PHE A 158 6.49 -10.61 -3.77
C PHE A 158 6.98 -11.29 -2.49
N SER A 159 7.09 -12.62 -2.52
CA SER A 159 7.97 -13.36 -1.61
C SER A 159 9.42 -12.89 -1.77
N ARG A 160 10.26 -13.15 -0.80
CA ARG A 160 11.67 -12.69 -0.85
C ARG A 160 12.46 -13.30 -2.00
N ASP A 161 12.17 -14.55 -2.32
CA ASP A 161 12.74 -15.26 -3.47
C ASP A 161 12.08 -14.89 -4.82
N LYS A 162 11.07 -14.02 -4.77
CA LYS A 162 10.28 -13.52 -5.91
C LYS A 162 9.57 -14.62 -6.71
N THR A 163 9.34 -15.80 -6.12
CA THR A 163 8.63 -16.90 -6.77
C THR A 163 7.13 -16.87 -6.55
N ARG A 164 6.66 -16.13 -5.52
CA ARG A 164 5.24 -15.98 -5.17
C ARG A 164 4.83 -14.52 -5.21
N VAL A 165 3.55 -14.32 -5.49
CA VAL A 165 2.87 -13.03 -5.44
C VAL A 165 1.77 -13.11 -4.39
N PHE A 166 1.80 -12.19 -3.43
CA PHE A 166 0.72 -12.01 -2.46
C PHE A 166 -0.24 -10.94 -2.95
N CYS A 167 -1.54 -11.17 -2.81
CA CYS A 167 -2.55 -10.13 -3.00
C CYS A 167 -3.43 -10.04 -1.74
N CYS A 168 -3.49 -8.86 -1.11
CA CYS A 168 -4.42 -8.60 -0.03
C CYS A 168 -5.76 -8.18 -0.61
N ASP A 169 -6.84 -8.81 -0.17
CA ASP A 169 -8.21 -8.44 -0.50
C ASP A 169 -8.96 -8.03 0.77
N LEU A 170 -9.24 -6.74 0.87
CA LEU A 170 -9.93 -6.14 2.02
C LEU A 170 -11.38 -6.62 2.10
N GLY A 171 -12.03 -6.77 0.95
CA GLY A 171 -13.43 -7.18 0.88
C GLY A 171 -13.65 -8.63 1.32
N LEU A 172 -12.63 -9.46 1.21
CA LEU A 172 -12.71 -10.90 1.52
C LEU A 172 -11.97 -11.30 2.81
N ASP A 173 -11.37 -10.34 3.53
CA ASP A 173 -10.47 -10.64 4.65
C ASP A 173 -9.32 -11.59 4.24
N GLY A 174 -8.95 -11.61 2.96
CA GLY A 174 -8.12 -12.64 2.34
C GLY A 174 -6.75 -12.18 1.90
N ILE A 175 -5.74 -13.03 2.11
CA ILE A 175 -4.43 -12.92 1.45
C ILE A 175 -4.30 -14.09 0.50
N PHE A 176 -4.30 -13.82 -0.79
CA PHE A 176 -4.12 -14.81 -1.85
C PHE A 176 -2.64 -14.95 -2.17
N VAL A 177 -2.20 -16.18 -2.33
CA VAL A 177 -0.83 -16.53 -2.73
C VAL A 177 -0.89 -17.13 -4.13
N TYR A 178 -0.19 -16.48 -5.05
CA TYR A 178 -0.12 -16.87 -6.45
C TYR A 178 1.30 -17.27 -6.84
N ASP A 179 1.42 -18.04 -7.93
CA ASP A 179 2.65 -18.11 -8.69
C ASP A 179 2.85 -16.84 -9.55
N ARG A 180 3.96 -16.75 -10.27
CA ARG A 180 4.26 -15.60 -11.13
C ARG A 180 3.28 -15.42 -12.32
N ASN A 181 2.49 -16.42 -12.64
CA ASN A 181 1.49 -16.36 -13.72
C ASN A 181 0.08 -16.06 -13.21
N LEU A 182 -0.04 -15.74 -11.90
CA LEU A 182 -1.32 -15.54 -11.21
C LEU A 182 -2.19 -16.80 -11.14
N ASN A 183 -1.60 -18.01 -11.16
CA ASN A 183 -2.29 -19.20 -10.72
C ASN A 183 -2.35 -19.24 -9.19
N GLU A 184 -3.54 -19.36 -8.61
CA GLU A 184 -3.70 -19.42 -7.15
C GLU A 184 -3.08 -20.71 -6.58
N ILE A 185 -2.22 -20.57 -5.58
CA ILE A 185 -1.58 -21.66 -4.86
C ILE A 185 -2.31 -21.92 -3.55
N SER A 186 -2.62 -20.84 -2.83
CA SER A 186 -3.32 -20.91 -1.55
C SER A 186 -3.92 -19.56 -1.18
N ARG A 187 -4.77 -19.56 -0.17
CA ARG A 187 -5.25 -18.35 0.49
C ARG A 187 -5.30 -18.53 2.00
N ALA A 188 -5.14 -17.42 2.72
CA ALA A 188 -5.31 -17.35 4.17
C ALA A 188 -6.20 -16.16 4.51
N THR A 189 -6.81 -16.18 5.71
CA THR A 189 -7.70 -15.11 6.14
C THR A 189 -7.22 -14.45 7.43
N VAL A 190 -7.43 -13.15 7.54
CA VAL A 190 -7.44 -12.43 8.81
C VAL A 190 -8.77 -12.71 9.55
N PRO A 191 -8.97 -12.24 10.80
CA PRO A 191 -10.28 -12.34 11.43
C PRO A 191 -11.39 -11.68 10.58
N ALA A 192 -12.59 -12.26 10.58
CA ALA A 192 -13.71 -11.80 9.76
C ALA A 192 -14.08 -10.34 10.10
N GLY A 193 -14.27 -9.50 9.08
CA GLY A 193 -14.62 -8.10 9.21
C GLY A 193 -13.43 -7.17 9.43
N TYR A 194 -12.19 -7.67 9.47
CA TYR A 194 -11.00 -6.88 9.77
C TYR A 194 -10.44 -6.16 8.55
N GLY A 195 -10.62 -6.67 7.33
CA GLY A 195 -10.25 -6.03 6.08
C GLY A 195 -8.73 -5.88 5.91
N VAL A 196 -8.05 -6.93 5.48
CA VAL A 196 -6.60 -6.90 5.25
C VAL A 196 -6.25 -5.95 4.12
N ARG A 197 -5.26 -5.06 4.38
CA ARG A 197 -4.94 -3.97 3.46
C ARG A 197 -3.56 -4.08 2.81
N HIS A 198 -2.50 -4.11 3.59
CA HIS A 198 -1.11 -4.22 3.17
C HIS A 198 -0.39 -5.28 4.00
N LEU A 199 0.78 -5.72 3.53
CA LEU A 199 1.64 -6.64 4.26
C LEU A 199 3.12 -6.31 4.06
N VAL A 200 3.95 -6.81 5.00
CA VAL A 200 5.42 -6.81 4.89
C VAL A 200 5.95 -8.18 5.30
N LEU A 201 7.11 -8.56 4.73
CA LEU A 201 7.79 -9.82 5.04
C LEU A 201 9.12 -9.54 5.74
N THR A 202 9.48 -10.41 6.67
CA THR A 202 10.85 -10.46 7.21
C THR A 202 11.87 -10.76 6.12
N LYS A 203 13.15 -10.45 6.34
CA LYS A 203 14.24 -10.66 5.35
C LYS A 203 14.40 -12.13 4.96
N ASP A 204 14.16 -13.04 5.89
CA ASP A 204 14.18 -14.49 5.66
C ASP A 204 12.91 -14.98 4.95
N GLY A 205 11.91 -14.12 4.79
CA GLY A 205 10.64 -14.41 4.13
C GLY A 205 9.70 -15.34 4.91
N ARG A 206 10.02 -15.69 6.17
CA ARG A 206 9.26 -16.68 6.95
C ARG A 206 8.09 -16.11 7.73
N ILE A 207 8.14 -14.82 8.08
CA ILE A 207 7.08 -14.15 8.82
C ILE A 207 6.51 -13.05 7.94
N VAL A 208 5.17 -12.97 7.95
CA VAL A 208 4.40 -11.94 7.26
C VAL A 208 3.55 -11.20 8.28
N TYR A 209 3.68 -9.88 8.31
CA TYR A 209 2.84 -8.99 9.09
C TYR A 209 1.86 -8.30 8.15
N ALA A 210 0.57 -8.47 8.38
CA ALA A 210 -0.49 -7.87 7.58
C ALA A 210 -1.27 -6.86 8.41
N VAL A 211 -1.41 -5.62 7.93
CA VAL A 211 -2.24 -4.60 8.55
C VAL A 211 -3.68 -4.74 8.10
N ASN A 212 -4.61 -4.67 9.04
CA ASN A 212 -6.05 -4.72 8.79
C ASN A 212 -6.64 -3.31 8.93
N GLU A 213 -7.42 -2.89 7.91
CA GLU A 213 -7.94 -1.53 7.81
C GLU A 213 -9.16 -1.30 8.69
N LEU A 214 -10.17 -2.17 8.60
CA LEU A 214 -11.51 -1.94 9.17
C LEU A 214 -11.54 -2.08 10.69
N VAL A 215 -10.69 -2.95 11.22
CA VAL A 215 -10.36 -3.03 12.65
C VAL A 215 -8.85 -2.83 12.75
N PRO A 216 -8.38 -1.62 13.17
CA PRO A 216 -6.95 -1.32 13.23
C PRO A 216 -6.18 -2.36 14.03
N SER A 217 -5.42 -3.19 13.32
CA SER A 217 -4.71 -4.34 13.91
C SER A 217 -3.63 -4.86 12.97
N VAL A 218 -2.75 -5.70 13.50
CA VAL A 218 -1.74 -6.43 12.74
C VAL A 218 -1.95 -7.92 12.94
N THR A 219 -2.13 -8.66 11.84
CA THR A 219 -2.18 -10.13 11.85
C THR A 219 -0.81 -10.69 11.44
N VAL A 220 -0.33 -11.65 12.22
CA VAL A 220 0.96 -12.33 12.00
C VAL A 220 0.73 -13.69 11.37
N PHE A 221 1.49 -13.98 10.31
CA PHE A 221 1.48 -15.27 9.66
C PHE A 221 2.90 -15.85 9.59
N ALA A 222 3.01 -17.16 9.72
CA ALA A 222 4.19 -17.90 9.24
C ALA A 222 3.95 -18.24 7.76
N PHE A 223 5.01 -18.14 6.95
CA PHE A 223 4.98 -18.52 5.53
C PHE A 223 5.95 -19.66 5.28
N ASP A 224 5.48 -20.74 4.66
CA ASP A 224 6.25 -21.96 4.37
C ASP A 224 6.77 -22.04 2.93
N GLY A 225 6.57 -20.97 2.14
CA GLY A 225 6.88 -20.90 0.70
C GLY A 225 5.65 -21.06 -0.20
N ASN A 226 4.56 -21.61 0.32
CA ASN A 226 3.30 -21.77 -0.41
C ASN A 226 2.07 -21.33 0.38
N ARG A 227 2.10 -21.44 1.71
CA ARG A 227 0.94 -21.21 2.58
C ARG A 227 1.26 -20.22 3.68
N LEU A 228 0.29 -19.38 3.99
CA LEU A 228 0.29 -18.50 5.14
C LEU A 228 -0.51 -19.18 6.27
N ILE A 229 0.13 -19.32 7.43
CA ILE A 229 -0.45 -19.91 8.64
C ILE A 229 -0.59 -18.82 9.68
N ARG A 230 -1.82 -18.38 9.96
CA ARG A 230 -2.11 -17.34 10.95
C ARG A 230 -1.64 -17.76 12.34
N LYS A 231 -0.88 -16.90 13.02
CA LYS A 231 -0.32 -17.11 14.35
C LYS A 231 -1.00 -16.27 15.42
N ALA A 232 -1.16 -14.97 15.14
CA ALA A 232 -1.70 -14.02 16.13
C ALA A 232 -2.35 -12.82 15.40
N THR A 233 -3.13 -12.05 16.13
CA THR A 233 -3.62 -10.73 15.72
C THR A 233 -3.50 -9.79 16.90
N ALA A 234 -2.78 -8.66 16.73
CA ALA A 234 -2.63 -7.59 17.71
C ALA A 234 -3.53 -6.42 17.32
N THR A 235 -4.52 -6.09 18.13
CA THR A 235 -5.35 -4.90 17.95
C THR A 235 -4.60 -3.65 18.40
N LEU A 236 -4.66 -2.58 17.61
CA LEU A 236 -4.07 -1.28 17.96
C LEU A 236 -5.02 -0.51 18.88
N PRO A 237 -4.52 0.12 19.95
CA PRO A 237 -5.35 0.85 20.91
C PRO A 237 -5.80 2.22 20.34
N CYS A 238 -6.77 2.19 19.44
CA CYS A 238 -7.41 3.37 18.87
C CYS A 238 -8.65 3.74 19.68
N THR A 239 -8.83 5.04 19.94
CA THR A 239 -9.95 5.58 20.68
C THR A 239 -11.06 6.12 19.76
N GLU A 240 -10.67 6.59 18.57
CA GLU A 240 -11.60 7.10 17.57
C GLU A 240 -12.29 5.95 16.82
N LYS A 241 -13.63 5.92 16.84
CA LYS A 241 -14.43 4.88 16.16
C LYS A 241 -14.25 4.86 14.64
N THR A 242 -13.83 5.98 14.06
CA THR A 242 -13.58 6.14 12.62
C THR A 242 -12.16 5.74 12.23
N SER A 243 -11.37 5.25 13.18
CA SER A 243 -9.99 4.83 12.92
C SER A 243 -9.92 3.68 11.94
N THR A 244 -9.07 3.84 10.93
CA THR A 244 -8.76 2.81 9.93
C THR A 244 -7.26 2.74 9.71
N ALA A 245 -6.66 1.56 9.86
CA ALA A 245 -5.23 1.43 9.59
C ALA A 245 -4.94 1.51 8.08
N ALA A 246 -3.73 1.94 7.72
CA ALA A 246 -3.39 2.19 6.33
C ALA A 246 -2.10 1.47 5.89
N ALA A 247 -0.94 2.00 6.18
CA ALA A 247 0.33 1.43 5.76
C ALA A 247 1.03 0.68 6.89
N ILE A 248 1.93 -0.23 6.51
CA ILE A 248 2.76 -1.01 7.41
C ILE A 248 4.18 -1.08 6.85
N ARG A 249 5.19 -0.87 7.68
CA ARG A 249 6.61 -0.98 7.32
C ARG A 249 7.40 -1.65 8.44
N LEU A 250 8.46 -2.36 8.04
CA LEU A 250 9.38 -3.03 8.95
C LEU A 250 10.68 -2.24 9.04
N SER A 251 11.23 -2.07 10.25
CA SER A 251 12.55 -1.46 10.44
C SER A 251 13.64 -2.30 9.77
N ALA A 252 14.76 -1.66 9.43
CA ALA A 252 15.88 -2.34 8.76
C ALA A 252 16.51 -3.46 9.61
N ASP A 253 16.44 -3.38 10.93
CA ASP A 253 16.93 -4.39 11.88
C ASP A 253 15.84 -5.43 12.23
N GLU A 254 14.63 -5.29 11.69
CA GLU A 254 13.47 -6.17 11.92
C GLU A 254 13.04 -6.31 13.39
N LYS A 255 13.30 -5.28 14.19
CA LYS A 255 12.87 -5.24 15.60
C LYS A 255 11.63 -4.40 15.84
N THR A 256 11.33 -3.49 14.92
CA THR A 256 10.18 -2.57 15.02
C THR A 256 9.32 -2.63 13.78
N LEU A 257 8.02 -2.70 13.99
CA LEU A 257 7.00 -2.61 12.95
C LEU A 257 6.27 -1.29 13.11
N TYR A 258 6.09 -0.55 12.02
CA TYR A 258 5.38 0.72 12.02
C TYR A 258 4.04 0.59 11.30
N VAL A 259 3.01 1.26 11.83
CA VAL A 259 1.66 1.27 11.25
C VAL A 259 1.10 2.68 11.30
N SER A 260 0.52 3.16 10.19
CA SER A 260 -0.25 4.40 10.16
C SER A 260 -1.74 4.14 10.36
N VAL A 261 -2.42 5.03 11.09
CA VAL A 261 -3.87 4.95 11.34
C VAL A 261 -4.52 6.29 11.03
N ARG A 262 -5.44 6.27 10.09
CA ARG A 262 -6.31 7.41 9.70
C ARG A 262 -7.47 7.51 10.68
N GLY A 263 -8.14 8.65 10.72
CA GLY A 263 -9.18 8.94 11.71
C GLY A 263 -8.57 9.50 13.00
N GLU A 264 -7.86 8.68 13.74
CA GLU A 264 -7.08 9.13 14.90
C GLU A 264 -5.79 9.89 14.51
N ASN A 265 -5.34 9.74 13.25
CA ASN A 265 -4.21 10.46 12.66
C ASN A 265 -2.89 10.24 13.42
N VAL A 266 -2.56 8.98 13.62
CA VAL A 266 -1.38 8.55 14.40
C VAL A 266 -0.52 7.56 13.63
N LEU A 267 0.74 7.46 14.10
CA LEU A 267 1.68 6.42 13.76
C LEU A 267 1.94 5.57 15.02
N PHE A 268 1.94 4.26 14.85
CA PHE A 268 2.36 3.31 15.87
C PHE A 268 3.74 2.77 15.56
N ALA A 269 4.57 2.60 16.59
CA ALA A 269 5.74 1.73 16.59
C ALA A 269 5.46 0.53 17.48
N LEU A 270 5.71 -0.68 16.98
CA LEU A 270 5.40 -1.95 17.63
C LEU A 270 6.69 -2.77 17.78
N ASP A 271 6.96 -3.32 18.96
CA ASP A 271 8.04 -4.28 19.16
C ASP A 271 7.70 -5.65 18.59
N ILE A 272 8.59 -6.18 17.79
CA ILE A 272 8.55 -7.53 17.24
C ILE A 272 9.84 -8.31 17.51
N SER A 273 10.75 -7.77 18.33
CA SER A 273 12.02 -8.39 18.67
C SER A 273 11.89 -9.59 19.61
N GLY A 274 10.71 -9.79 20.18
CA GLY A 274 10.46 -10.80 21.21
C GLY A 274 10.70 -10.31 22.63
N ALA A 275 11.30 -9.13 22.83
CA ALA A 275 11.55 -8.59 24.17
C ALA A 275 10.24 -8.21 24.90
N HIS A 276 9.26 -7.73 24.14
CA HIS A 276 7.92 -7.38 24.63
C HIS A 276 6.81 -8.07 23.83
N ALA A 277 7.17 -8.88 22.83
CA ALA A 277 6.19 -9.60 22.04
C ALA A 277 5.42 -10.59 22.94
N GLY A 278 4.10 -10.57 22.81
CA GLY A 278 3.22 -11.52 23.48
C GLY A 278 3.47 -12.96 23.02
N ALA A 279 2.77 -13.91 23.60
CA ALA A 279 2.80 -15.30 23.17
C ALA A 279 2.58 -15.40 21.65
N ASN A 280 3.33 -16.28 20.96
CA ASN A 280 3.29 -16.48 19.51
C ASN A 280 3.81 -15.30 18.63
N GLY A 281 4.69 -14.42 19.15
CA GLY A 281 5.26 -13.31 18.39
C GLY A 281 4.27 -12.19 18.10
N THR A 282 3.25 -12.01 18.95
CA THR A 282 2.27 -10.92 18.81
C THR A 282 2.97 -9.58 19.00
N PRO A 283 2.90 -8.64 18.02
CA PRO A 283 3.49 -7.31 18.15
C PRO A 283 2.95 -6.54 19.36
N ALA A 284 3.84 -5.89 20.12
CA ALA A 284 3.49 -5.08 21.29
C ALA A 284 3.65 -3.59 20.99
N VAL A 285 2.70 -2.75 21.41
CA VAL A 285 2.76 -1.30 21.19
C VAL A 285 3.88 -0.71 22.05
N LEU A 286 4.90 -0.12 21.39
CA LEU A 286 5.96 0.67 22.02
C LEU A 286 5.60 2.14 22.12
N GLN A 287 4.98 2.67 21.06
CA GLN A 287 4.73 4.09 20.94
C GLN A 287 3.53 4.36 20.04
N LYS A 288 2.82 5.44 20.36
CA LYS A 288 1.76 6.04 19.56
C LYS A 288 2.03 7.54 19.48
N VAL A 289 2.19 8.09 18.28
CA VAL A 289 2.49 9.51 18.06
C VAL A 289 1.56 10.11 17.02
N ALA A 290 1.28 11.41 17.11
CA ALA A 290 0.54 12.11 16.07
C ALA A 290 1.35 12.13 14.75
N CYS A 291 0.67 11.92 13.61
CA CYS A 291 1.31 11.88 12.30
C CYS A 291 1.71 13.28 11.76
N GLY A 292 1.37 14.34 12.45
CA GLY A 292 1.64 15.73 12.04
C GLY A 292 0.75 16.26 10.92
N GLY A 293 -0.39 15.59 10.67
CA GLY A 293 -1.37 15.96 9.65
C GLY A 293 -2.67 15.16 9.81
N ILE A 294 -3.43 15.04 8.72
CA ILE A 294 -4.72 14.35 8.69
C ILE A 294 -4.71 13.28 7.60
N SER A 295 -5.17 12.07 7.93
CA SER A 295 -5.25 10.92 7.03
C SER A 295 -3.86 10.43 6.57
N PRO A 296 -3.02 9.87 7.49
CA PRO A 296 -1.72 9.30 7.15
C PRO A 296 -1.90 8.02 6.31
N ARG A 297 -1.98 8.19 4.99
CA ARG A 297 -2.33 7.11 4.08
C ARG A 297 -1.19 6.17 3.76
N ASP A 298 0.01 6.73 3.62
CA ASP A 298 1.24 5.97 3.41
C ASP A 298 2.40 6.64 4.14
N PHE A 299 3.42 5.87 4.43
CA PHE A 299 4.69 6.33 4.94
C PHE A 299 5.79 5.35 4.52
N ASN A 300 7.04 5.80 4.55
CA ASN A 300 8.19 4.92 4.32
C ASN A 300 9.40 5.32 5.16
N LEU A 301 10.35 4.40 5.27
CA LEU A 301 11.58 4.57 6.04
C LEU A 301 12.75 4.82 5.09
N PHE A 302 13.54 5.84 5.40
CA PHE A 302 14.73 6.24 4.66
C PHE A 302 15.88 6.45 5.65
N GLY A 303 16.70 5.41 5.85
CA GLY A 303 17.72 5.43 6.90
C GLY A 303 17.10 5.70 8.27
N ASN A 304 17.50 6.81 8.90
CA ASN A 304 16.99 7.21 10.22
C ASN A 304 15.81 8.19 10.14
N PHE A 305 15.07 8.18 9.03
CA PHE A 305 13.89 9.02 8.86
C PHE A 305 12.65 8.21 8.47
N LEU A 306 11.49 8.65 8.96
CA LEU A 306 10.17 8.21 8.56
C LEU A 306 9.46 9.38 7.88
N LEU A 307 9.07 9.21 6.62
CA LEU A 307 8.31 10.19 5.86
C LEU A 307 6.85 9.77 5.81
N CYS A 308 5.95 10.61 6.33
CA CYS A 308 4.51 10.33 6.43
C CYS A 308 3.70 11.23 5.48
N CYS A 309 2.98 10.59 4.56
CA CYS A 309 2.07 11.26 3.62
C CYS A 309 0.67 11.40 4.24
N ASN A 310 0.27 12.63 4.54
CA ASN A 310 -1.01 12.98 5.12
C ASN A 310 -1.95 13.49 4.02
N GLU A 311 -2.81 12.61 3.49
CA GLU A 311 -3.64 12.82 2.30
C GLU A 311 -4.52 14.07 2.42
N THR A 312 -5.23 14.24 3.55
CA THR A 312 -6.28 15.25 3.68
C THR A 312 -5.74 16.62 4.12
N SER A 313 -4.58 16.66 4.74
CA SER A 313 -3.93 17.91 5.17
C SER A 313 -2.86 18.41 4.19
N ASP A 314 -2.73 17.76 3.02
CA ASP A 314 -1.82 18.18 1.93
C ASP A 314 -0.38 18.39 2.40
N ASN A 315 0.13 17.50 3.25
CA ASN A 315 1.50 17.60 3.74
C ASN A 315 2.21 16.25 3.86
N VAL A 316 3.51 16.30 3.72
CA VAL A 316 4.42 15.21 4.06
C VAL A 316 5.29 15.63 5.22
N VAL A 317 5.26 14.88 6.30
CA VAL A 317 6.02 15.16 7.53
C VAL A 317 7.17 14.19 7.64
N VAL A 318 8.34 14.70 7.97
CA VAL A 318 9.56 13.91 8.21
C VAL A 318 9.81 13.81 9.71
N PHE A 319 9.87 12.59 10.21
CA PHE A 319 10.26 12.29 11.59
C PHE A 319 11.63 11.63 11.61
N SER A 320 12.43 11.90 12.64
CA SER A 320 13.60 11.08 12.94
C SER A 320 13.16 9.71 13.47
N VAL A 321 13.97 8.69 13.23
CA VAL A 321 13.83 7.36 13.86
C VAL A 321 15.02 7.17 14.77
N LYS A 322 14.76 6.97 16.06
CA LYS A 322 15.78 6.78 17.09
C LYS A 322 16.33 5.36 17.07
N GLU A 323 17.48 5.18 17.67
CA GLU A 323 17.99 3.84 18.01
C GLU A 323 16.94 3.11 18.84
N GLY A 324 16.70 1.81 18.54
CA GLY A 324 15.62 1.04 19.15
C GLY A 324 14.25 1.24 18.48
N GLY A 325 14.16 2.00 17.36
CA GLY A 325 12.99 2.09 16.50
C GLY A 325 11.91 3.08 16.96
N ALA A 326 12.12 3.84 18.04
CA ALA A 326 11.14 4.87 18.43
C ALA A 326 11.08 6.01 17.40
N ILE A 327 9.86 6.47 17.09
CA ILE A 327 9.62 7.65 16.27
C ILE A 327 10.03 8.87 17.09
N GLY A 328 10.97 9.65 16.58
CA GLY A 328 11.55 10.81 17.24
C GLY A 328 10.85 12.11 16.88
N GLU A 329 11.64 13.19 16.83
CA GLU A 329 11.13 14.52 16.57
C GLU A 329 10.80 14.73 15.09
N ARG A 330 9.92 15.69 14.83
CA ARG A 330 9.62 16.18 13.50
C ARG A 330 10.82 17.01 13.01
N CYS A 331 11.45 16.56 11.91
CA CYS A 331 12.64 17.16 11.32
C CYS A 331 12.32 18.07 10.12
N GLY A 332 11.17 17.85 9.48
CA GLY A 332 10.81 18.60 8.27
C GLY A 332 9.33 18.41 7.89
N GLU A 333 8.90 19.28 6.99
CA GLU A 333 7.59 19.22 6.34
C GLU A 333 7.65 19.86 4.97
N ILE A 334 6.90 19.29 4.01
CA ILE A 334 6.60 19.93 2.73
C ILE A 334 5.08 19.88 2.47
N ARG A 335 4.62 20.80 1.62
CA ARG A 335 3.22 20.83 1.15
C ARG A 335 3.12 20.23 -0.24
N LEU A 336 2.23 19.27 -0.41
CA LEU A 336 1.88 18.62 -1.66
C LEU A 336 0.40 18.28 -1.65
N PRO A 337 -0.33 18.48 -2.76
CA PRO A 337 -1.76 18.17 -2.80
C PRO A 337 -1.99 16.66 -2.73
N ALA A 338 -2.78 16.21 -1.76
CA ALA A 338 -3.17 14.82 -1.52
C ALA A 338 -2.02 13.81 -1.71
N PRO A 339 -0.92 13.85 -0.91
CA PRO A 339 0.17 12.89 -1.02
C PRO A 339 -0.30 11.50 -0.57
N LEU A 340 -0.16 10.49 -1.44
CA LEU A 340 -0.70 9.14 -1.22
C LEU A 340 0.35 8.04 -1.10
N CYS A 341 1.53 8.24 -1.66
CA CYS A 341 2.57 7.21 -1.72
C CYS A 341 3.95 7.87 -1.64
N VAL A 342 4.87 7.24 -0.92
CA VAL A 342 6.27 7.63 -0.80
C VAL A 342 7.19 6.41 -0.95
N ILE A 343 8.09 6.46 -1.94
CA ILE A 343 9.07 5.41 -2.26
C ILE A 343 10.47 5.95 -2.42
#